data_3b82d1f5ed1b923c25bfc001e975d7bb
#
_entry.id   3b82d1f5ed1b923c25bfc001e975d7bb
#
_cell.length_a   1.000
_cell.length_b   1.000
_cell.length_c   1.000
_cell.angle_alpha   90.00
_cell.angle_beta   90.00
_cell.angle_gamma   90.00
#
_symmetry.space_group_name_H-M   'P 1'
#
loop_
_entity.id
_entity.type
_entity.pdbx_description
1 polymer ?
#
loop_
_entity_poly.entity_id
_entity_poly.type
_entity_poly.pdbx_seq_one_letter_code
_entity_poly.pdbx_strand_id
1 'polypeptide(L)'
;MACDLTLGRKEPCKDVVGGIKNIYFVDFGDLGTVTLTDDEITNLTGNSGALTCFKYELKGNSSLEQTVNASRENGTVFYEQTLNLTLKKLSKADNKELKLLAYGRPHVAVEDYNGNFMMVGLEHGADVSGGTVVTGAAMGDLSGYTLTLTGMERRPANFMAHTSGQEVFNSTDFAGLSGTITITAGTNS
;
A
#
# COMPACT_ATOMS: atom_id res chain seq x y z
N MET A 1 -24.51 -12.42 -0.84
CA MET A 1 -24.05 -11.16 -1.46
C MET A 1 -25.02 -10.83 -2.60
N ALA A 2 -25.61 -9.64 -2.62
CA ALA A 2 -26.35 -9.20 -3.79
C ALA A 2 -25.34 -8.91 -4.92
N CYS A 3 -25.68 -9.32 -6.15
CA CYS A 3 -24.84 -9.04 -7.33
C CYS A 3 -25.32 -7.81 -8.10
N ASP A 4 -26.16 -6.99 -7.47
CA ASP A 4 -26.80 -5.85 -8.10
C ASP A 4 -26.01 -4.57 -7.84
N LEU A 5 -25.90 -3.72 -8.87
CA LEU A 5 -25.33 -2.38 -8.74
C LEU A 5 -26.26 -1.47 -7.94
N THR A 6 -25.69 -0.71 -7.01
CA THR A 6 -26.46 0.17 -6.11
C THR A 6 -26.30 1.65 -6.40
N LEU A 7 -25.27 2.06 -7.19
CA LEU A 7 -24.94 3.45 -7.43
C LEU A 7 -24.54 3.69 -8.90
N GLY A 8 -24.95 4.84 -9.43
CA GLY A 8 -24.45 5.36 -10.71
C GLY A 8 -23.23 6.27 -10.54
N ARG A 9 -22.49 6.51 -11.63
CA ARG A 9 -21.34 7.41 -11.65
C ARG A 9 -21.55 8.56 -12.64
N LYS A 10 -21.23 9.78 -12.22
CA LYS A 10 -21.09 10.94 -13.12
C LYS A 10 -19.60 11.14 -13.45
N GLU A 11 -19.34 11.71 -14.63
CA GLU A 11 -17.97 12.09 -14.99
C GLU A 11 -17.51 13.24 -14.06
N PRO A 12 -16.40 13.07 -13.32
CA PRO A 12 -15.88 14.11 -12.44
C PRO A 12 -15.18 15.21 -13.22
N CYS A 13 -14.95 16.36 -12.56
CA CYS A 13 -14.07 17.41 -13.07
C CYS A 13 -12.61 16.91 -13.18
N LYS A 14 -11.80 17.61 -13.98
CA LYS A 14 -10.38 17.30 -14.14
C LYS A 14 -9.55 17.98 -13.03
N ASP A 15 -9.68 17.49 -11.81
CA ASP A 15 -9.06 18.05 -10.60
C ASP A 15 -8.18 17.05 -9.83
N VAL A 16 -7.91 15.86 -10.43
CA VAL A 16 -7.09 14.82 -9.83
C VAL A 16 -5.73 14.69 -10.53
N VAL A 17 -4.72 14.26 -9.76
CA VAL A 17 -3.37 13.95 -10.25
C VAL A 17 -3.05 12.48 -9.99
N GLY A 18 -2.24 11.88 -10.85
CA GLY A 18 -1.79 10.50 -10.69
C GLY A 18 -0.51 10.39 -9.87
N GLY A 19 -0.25 9.19 -9.38
CA GLY A 19 0.99 8.83 -8.70
C GLY A 19 0.84 8.59 -7.20
N ILE A 20 1.87 7.99 -6.62
CA ILE A 20 1.95 7.63 -5.20
C ILE A 20 2.88 8.62 -4.50
N LYS A 21 2.46 9.11 -3.33
CA LYS A 21 3.19 10.05 -2.50
C LYS A 21 3.99 9.34 -1.41
N ASN A 22 3.32 8.46 -0.65
CA ASN A 22 3.91 7.68 0.43
C ASN A 22 3.42 6.24 0.40
N ILE A 23 4.23 5.36 0.96
CA ILE A 23 3.83 3.99 1.27
C ILE A 23 4.20 3.66 2.72
N TYR A 24 3.41 2.78 3.31
CA TYR A 24 3.61 2.31 4.67
C TYR A 24 3.61 0.79 4.64
N PHE A 25 4.75 0.19 4.98
CA PHE A 25 4.86 -1.25 5.14
C PHE A 25 4.49 -1.65 6.55
N VAL A 26 3.73 -2.71 6.66
CA VAL A 26 3.39 -3.39 7.91
C VAL A 26 3.78 -4.84 7.77
N ASP A 27 4.51 -5.39 8.73
CA ASP A 27 4.95 -6.78 8.68
C ASP A 27 3.75 -7.74 8.67
N PHE A 28 3.88 -8.83 7.89
CA PHE A 28 2.81 -9.81 7.77
C PHE A 28 2.54 -10.49 9.11
N GLY A 29 1.26 -10.46 9.52
CA GLY A 29 0.83 -11.02 10.78
C GLY A 29 0.79 -10.02 11.95
N ASP A 30 1.30 -8.79 11.77
CA ASP A 30 1.20 -7.73 12.77
C ASP A 30 -0.16 -7.01 12.72
N LEU A 31 -0.89 -7.12 11.61
CA LEU A 31 -2.28 -6.67 11.54
C LEU A 31 -3.17 -7.59 12.38
N GLY A 32 -3.90 -6.98 13.30
CA GLY A 32 -4.91 -7.64 14.11
C GLY A 32 -6.29 -7.60 13.46
N THR A 33 -7.26 -7.04 14.16
CA THR A 33 -8.63 -6.91 13.65
C THR A 33 -8.72 -5.73 12.68
N VAL A 34 -9.26 -5.99 11.51
CA VAL A 34 -9.60 -4.97 10.51
C VAL A 34 -11.12 -4.87 10.41
N THR A 35 -11.66 -3.68 10.62
CA THR A 35 -13.09 -3.41 10.50
C THR A 35 -13.36 -2.72 9.18
N LEU A 36 -14.28 -3.28 8.40
CA LEU A 36 -14.75 -2.74 7.14
C LEU A 36 -16.19 -2.24 7.30
N THR A 37 -16.46 -1.04 6.81
CA THR A 37 -17.81 -0.48 6.67
C THR A 37 -17.96 0.03 5.25
N ASP A 38 -18.95 -0.49 4.52
CA ASP A 38 -19.19 -0.16 3.09
C ASP A 38 -17.93 -0.32 2.21
N ASP A 39 -17.17 -1.41 2.42
CA ASP A 39 -15.90 -1.73 1.76
C ASP A 39 -14.75 -0.73 2.04
N GLU A 40 -14.91 0.17 3.00
CA GLU A 40 -13.86 1.05 3.50
C GLU A 40 -13.31 0.53 4.84
N ILE A 41 -11.99 0.57 5.02
CA ILE A 41 -11.34 0.21 6.30
C ILE A 41 -11.54 1.37 7.26
N THR A 42 -12.40 1.18 8.25
CA THR A 42 -12.72 2.20 9.27
C THR A 42 -11.93 2.03 10.58
N ASN A 43 -11.38 0.86 10.81
CA ASN A 43 -10.54 0.60 11.96
C ASN A 43 -9.57 -0.55 11.69
N LEU A 44 -8.38 -0.47 12.26
CA LEU A 44 -7.43 -1.57 12.31
C LEU A 44 -6.61 -1.53 13.61
N THR A 45 -6.22 -2.71 14.07
CA THR A 45 -5.45 -2.88 15.31
C THR A 45 -4.18 -3.67 15.04
N GLY A 46 -3.21 -3.57 15.93
CA GLY A 46 -2.10 -4.49 15.96
C GLY A 46 -2.51 -5.84 16.58
N ASN A 47 -1.89 -6.92 16.11
CA ASN A 47 -2.20 -8.29 16.58
C ASN A 47 -1.75 -8.53 18.04
N SER A 48 -0.66 -7.93 18.48
CA SER A 48 -0.09 -8.12 19.80
C SER A 48 0.26 -6.82 20.53
N GLY A 49 -0.50 -5.77 20.32
CA GLY A 49 -0.30 -4.46 20.94
C GLY A 49 -0.07 -3.33 19.94
N ALA A 50 1.09 -2.69 19.98
CA ALA A 50 1.42 -1.61 19.06
C ALA A 50 1.63 -2.13 17.63
N LEU A 51 1.02 -1.46 16.66
CA LEU A 51 1.26 -1.70 15.24
C LEU A 51 2.46 -0.84 14.80
N THR A 52 3.48 -1.46 14.24
CA THR A 52 4.63 -0.76 13.67
C THR A 52 4.48 -0.63 12.17
N CYS A 53 4.55 0.61 11.69
CA CYS A 53 4.49 0.91 10.26
C CYS A 53 5.78 1.59 9.81
N PHE A 54 6.32 1.15 8.69
CA PHE A 54 7.54 1.72 8.10
C PHE A 54 7.15 2.62 6.94
N LYS A 55 7.33 3.93 7.11
CA LYS A 55 6.97 4.94 6.10
C LYS A 55 8.11 5.16 5.11
N TYR A 56 7.80 5.07 3.83
CA TYR A 56 8.68 5.40 2.71
C TYR A 56 8.07 6.53 1.89
N GLU A 57 8.79 7.64 1.77
CA GLU A 57 8.40 8.76 0.91
C GLU A 57 8.85 8.50 -0.52
N LEU A 58 7.93 8.66 -1.46
CA LEU A 58 8.17 8.43 -2.88
C LEU A 58 8.15 9.76 -3.64
N LYS A 59 9.16 9.94 -4.51
CA LYS A 59 9.22 11.09 -5.42
C LYS A 59 9.55 10.57 -6.82
N GLY A 60 8.53 10.28 -7.60
CA GLY A 60 8.73 9.84 -8.97
C GLY A 60 7.76 8.76 -9.43
N ASN A 61 8.19 7.96 -10.38
CA ASN A 61 7.37 6.99 -11.08
C ASN A 61 7.06 5.77 -10.22
N SER A 62 6.00 5.87 -9.43
CA SER A 62 5.46 4.76 -8.65
C SER A 62 3.97 4.67 -8.90
N SER A 63 3.45 3.46 -9.04
CA SER A 63 2.05 3.23 -9.39
C SER A 63 1.49 1.99 -8.72
N LEU A 64 0.21 2.04 -8.40
CA LEU A 64 -0.60 0.88 -8.03
C LEU A 64 -1.57 0.59 -9.17
N GLU A 65 -1.56 -0.63 -9.64
CA GLU A 65 -2.49 -1.15 -10.65
C GLU A 65 -3.22 -2.36 -10.09
N GLN A 66 -4.51 -2.46 -10.40
CA GLN A 66 -5.31 -3.60 -9.99
C GLN A 66 -5.99 -4.21 -11.21
N THR A 67 -5.79 -5.52 -11.39
CA THR A 67 -6.40 -6.30 -12.45
C THR A 67 -7.46 -7.24 -11.87
N VAL A 68 -8.66 -7.19 -12.42
CA VAL A 68 -9.75 -8.10 -12.04
C VAL A 68 -9.65 -9.35 -12.90
N ASN A 69 -9.41 -10.50 -12.27
CA ASN A 69 -9.37 -11.79 -12.90
C ASN A 69 -10.66 -12.55 -12.57
N ALA A 70 -11.55 -12.69 -13.56
CA ALA A 70 -12.84 -13.36 -13.41
C ALA A 70 -12.96 -14.51 -14.39
N SER A 71 -13.37 -15.68 -13.88
CA SER A 71 -13.68 -16.85 -14.70
C SER A 71 -15.10 -17.33 -14.43
N ARG A 72 -15.95 -17.23 -15.45
CA ARG A 72 -17.32 -17.72 -15.37
C ARG A 72 -17.38 -19.25 -15.30
N GLU A 73 -16.47 -19.91 -16.00
CA GLU A 73 -16.42 -21.39 -16.04
C GLU A 73 -16.04 -21.98 -14.68
N ASN A 74 -15.09 -21.34 -13.98
CA ASN A 74 -14.61 -21.79 -12.68
C ASN A 74 -15.39 -21.15 -11.51
N GLY A 75 -16.25 -20.14 -11.78
CA GLY A 75 -16.97 -19.42 -10.75
C GLY A 75 -16.06 -18.63 -9.79
N THR A 76 -14.90 -18.18 -10.28
CA THR A 76 -13.89 -17.50 -9.46
C THR A 76 -13.70 -16.05 -9.87
N VAL A 77 -13.46 -15.18 -8.88
CA VAL A 77 -13.03 -13.79 -9.07
C VAL A 77 -11.94 -13.50 -8.04
N PHE A 78 -10.83 -12.94 -8.49
CA PHE A 78 -9.79 -12.40 -7.62
C PHE A 78 -9.19 -11.13 -8.22
N TYR A 79 -8.53 -10.37 -7.37
CA TYR A 79 -7.88 -9.11 -7.73
C TYR A 79 -6.37 -9.26 -7.60
N GLU A 80 -5.67 -9.04 -8.69
CA GLU A 80 -4.23 -8.95 -8.71
C GLU A 80 -3.83 -7.48 -8.52
N GLN A 81 -3.12 -7.20 -7.45
CA GLN A 81 -2.69 -5.87 -7.04
C GLN A 81 -1.20 -5.76 -7.30
N THR A 82 -0.80 -4.95 -8.27
CA THR A 82 0.60 -4.75 -8.65
C THR A 82 1.04 -3.35 -8.24
N LEU A 83 2.02 -3.29 -7.35
CA LEU A 83 2.61 -2.06 -6.84
C LEU A 83 4.02 -1.91 -7.38
N ASN A 84 4.24 -0.92 -8.23
CA ASN A 84 5.55 -0.57 -8.79
C ASN A 84 6.13 0.63 -8.05
N LEU A 85 7.31 0.45 -7.48
CA LEU A 85 8.00 1.44 -6.65
C LEU A 85 9.33 1.81 -7.27
N THR A 86 9.66 3.11 -7.22
CA THR A 86 10.97 3.64 -7.56
C THR A 86 11.52 4.42 -6.38
N LEU A 87 12.56 3.87 -5.75
CA LEU A 87 13.29 4.49 -4.64
C LEU A 87 14.59 5.08 -5.17
N LYS A 88 14.78 6.37 -4.97
CA LYS A 88 15.98 7.09 -5.41
C LYS A 88 17.06 7.02 -4.33
N LYS A 89 18.30 7.10 -4.76
CA LYS A 89 19.51 7.05 -3.93
C LYS A 89 19.77 5.64 -3.36
N LEU A 90 20.94 5.13 -3.61
CA LEU A 90 21.42 3.90 -3.01
C LEU A 90 22.00 4.18 -1.61
N SER A 91 21.52 3.46 -0.61
CA SER A 91 22.08 3.50 0.74
C SER A 91 22.32 2.09 1.29
N LYS A 92 23.27 1.98 2.21
CA LYS A 92 23.56 0.70 2.90
C LYS A 92 22.37 0.26 3.76
N ALA A 93 21.67 1.20 4.37
CA ALA A 93 20.50 0.92 5.20
C ALA A 93 19.34 0.39 4.35
N ASP A 94 19.00 1.09 3.26
CA ASP A 94 17.92 0.68 2.37
C ASP A 94 18.17 -0.69 1.75
N ASN A 95 19.42 -0.97 1.37
CA ASN A 95 19.79 -2.27 0.81
C ASN A 95 19.55 -3.43 1.80
N LYS A 96 19.73 -3.19 3.11
CA LYS A 96 19.42 -4.17 4.14
C LYS A 96 17.90 -4.35 4.29
N GLU A 97 17.16 -3.25 4.36
CA GLU A 97 15.69 -3.28 4.53
C GLU A 97 15.00 -3.91 3.32
N LEU A 98 15.44 -3.58 2.10
CA LEU A 98 14.91 -4.17 0.88
C LEU A 98 15.19 -5.68 0.77
N LYS A 99 16.33 -6.14 1.30
CA LYS A 99 16.61 -7.56 1.42
C LYS A 99 15.61 -8.25 2.34
N LEU A 100 15.28 -7.64 3.49
CA LEU A 100 14.28 -8.17 4.43
C LEU A 100 12.90 -8.17 3.80
N LEU A 101 12.53 -7.09 3.11
CA LEU A 101 11.28 -6.98 2.38
C LEU A 101 11.12 -8.08 1.33
N ALA A 102 12.19 -8.45 0.63
CA ALA A 102 12.18 -9.51 -0.39
C ALA A 102 11.95 -10.92 0.19
N TYR A 103 12.17 -11.13 1.47
CA TYR A 103 11.86 -12.40 2.14
C TYR A 103 10.48 -12.42 2.80
N GLY A 104 9.89 -11.25 3.02
CA GLY A 104 8.58 -11.09 3.63
C GLY A 104 7.47 -10.93 2.60
N ARG A 105 6.24 -10.86 3.10
CA ARG A 105 5.05 -10.49 2.34
C ARG A 105 4.25 -9.44 3.12
N PRO A 106 4.72 -8.19 3.16
CA PRO A 106 4.09 -7.16 3.99
C PRO A 106 2.69 -6.81 3.51
N HIS A 107 1.90 -6.23 4.42
CA HIS A 107 0.76 -5.42 4.05
C HIS A 107 1.25 -4.02 3.68
N VAL A 108 0.69 -3.41 2.66
CA VAL A 108 1.17 -2.11 2.16
C VAL A 108 0.02 -1.11 2.08
N ALA A 109 0.07 -0.07 2.90
CA ALA A 109 -0.83 1.06 2.72
C ALA A 109 -0.18 2.08 1.77
N VAL A 110 -0.94 2.50 0.78
CA VAL A 110 -0.50 3.40 -0.29
C VAL A 110 -1.25 4.72 -0.19
N GLU A 111 -0.53 5.83 -0.09
CA GLU A 111 -1.07 7.20 -0.15
C GLU A 111 -0.83 7.78 -1.54
N ASP A 112 -1.89 8.19 -2.23
CA ASP A 112 -1.79 8.89 -3.50
C ASP A 112 -1.61 10.41 -3.32
N TYR A 113 -1.36 11.14 -4.42
CA TYR A 113 -1.25 12.60 -4.37
C TYR A 113 -2.59 13.32 -4.14
N ASN A 114 -3.71 12.61 -4.24
CA ASN A 114 -5.05 13.17 -3.97
C ASN A 114 -5.47 13.01 -2.51
N GLY A 115 -4.61 12.37 -1.69
CA GLY A 115 -4.88 12.12 -0.28
C GLY A 115 -5.74 10.90 -0.01
N ASN A 116 -5.88 9.98 -0.97
CA ASN A 116 -6.53 8.70 -0.73
C ASN A 116 -5.53 7.69 -0.20
N PHE A 117 -5.99 6.86 0.71
CA PHE A 117 -5.23 5.72 1.23
C PHE A 117 -5.89 4.42 0.82
N MET A 118 -5.09 3.46 0.35
CA MET A 118 -5.54 2.14 -0.08
C MET A 118 -4.65 1.07 0.54
N MET A 119 -5.23 -0.03 1.01
CA MET A 119 -4.50 -1.15 1.58
C MET A 119 -4.32 -2.25 0.53
N VAL A 120 -3.08 -2.54 0.18
CA VAL A 120 -2.64 -3.61 -0.71
C VAL A 120 -2.26 -4.83 0.12
N GLY A 121 -2.68 -6.02 -0.31
CA GLY A 121 -2.36 -7.26 0.38
C GLY A 121 -3.01 -7.38 1.76
N LEU A 122 -4.31 -7.07 1.88
CA LEU A 122 -4.99 -7.01 3.18
C LEU A 122 -5.10 -8.38 3.87
N GLU A 123 -5.39 -9.45 3.12
CA GLU A 123 -5.58 -10.80 3.66
C GLU A 123 -4.31 -11.66 3.51
N HIS A 124 -3.62 -11.54 2.38
CA HIS A 124 -2.55 -12.45 2.00
C HIS A 124 -1.17 -11.80 1.96
N GLY A 125 -1.12 -10.47 2.08
CA GLY A 125 0.11 -9.69 1.92
C GLY A 125 0.49 -9.50 0.44
N ALA A 126 1.56 -8.77 0.21
CA ALA A 126 2.11 -8.51 -1.12
C ALA A 126 3.56 -8.99 -1.18
N ASP A 127 3.84 -9.92 -2.09
CA ASP A 127 5.17 -10.47 -2.31
C ASP A 127 5.99 -9.60 -3.27
N VAL A 128 7.28 -9.46 -3.03
CA VAL A 128 8.20 -8.85 -3.99
C VAL A 128 8.38 -9.81 -5.17
N SER A 129 7.73 -9.51 -6.28
CA SER A 129 7.77 -10.32 -7.50
C SER A 129 8.94 -9.97 -8.43
N GLY A 130 9.55 -8.79 -8.26
CA GLY A 130 10.68 -8.36 -9.05
C GLY A 130 11.29 -7.06 -8.54
N GLY A 131 12.43 -6.70 -9.10
CA GLY A 131 13.10 -5.46 -8.77
C GLY A 131 14.51 -5.39 -9.34
N THR A 132 15.05 -4.18 -9.39
CA THR A 132 16.44 -3.94 -9.82
C THR A 132 17.12 -2.95 -8.90
N VAL A 133 18.42 -3.11 -8.74
CA VAL A 133 19.30 -2.14 -8.10
C VAL A 133 20.17 -1.55 -9.18
N VAL A 134 20.09 -0.24 -9.39
CA VAL A 134 20.81 0.44 -10.48
C VAL A 134 21.64 1.60 -9.96
N THR A 135 22.83 1.75 -10.50
CA THR A 135 23.72 2.89 -10.21
C THR A 135 23.61 4.01 -11.24
N GLY A 136 22.95 3.72 -12.38
CA GLY A 136 22.97 4.57 -13.55
C GLY A 136 24.28 4.46 -14.34
N ALA A 137 24.24 4.83 -15.62
CA ALA A 137 25.42 4.88 -16.50
C ALA A 137 25.85 6.33 -16.75
N ALA A 138 24.90 7.26 -16.88
CA ALA A 138 25.13 8.69 -17.03
C ALA A 138 24.76 9.44 -15.75
N MET A 139 25.23 10.70 -15.63
CA MET A 139 24.94 11.53 -14.43
C MET A 139 23.47 11.82 -14.20
N GLY A 140 22.63 11.77 -15.25
CA GLY A 140 21.19 11.99 -15.17
C GLY A 140 20.36 10.73 -14.94
N ASP A 141 21.00 9.56 -14.91
CA ASP A 141 20.28 8.28 -14.76
C ASP A 141 19.84 8.03 -13.32
N LEU A 142 18.86 7.13 -13.19
CA LEU A 142 18.42 6.68 -11.86
C LEU A 142 19.57 5.96 -11.16
N SER A 143 19.90 6.42 -9.96
CA SER A 143 20.67 5.66 -8.99
C SER A 143 19.75 5.32 -7.83
N GLY A 144 19.38 4.04 -7.69
CA GLY A 144 18.34 3.64 -6.74
C GLY A 144 17.86 2.22 -6.94
N TYR A 145 16.63 2.00 -6.51
CA TYR A 145 15.97 0.70 -6.55
C TYR A 145 14.63 0.81 -7.30
N THR A 146 14.32 -0.21 -8.09
CA THR A 146 12.95 -0.43 -8.54
C THR A 146 12.45 -1.72 -7.92
N LEU A 147 11.20 -1.73 -7.46
CA LEU A 147 10.58 -2.89 -6.85
C LEU A 147 9.19 -3.07 -7.42
N THR A 148 8.80 -4.31 -7.65
CA THR A 148 7.43 -4.70 -7.97
C THR A 148 6.94 -5.64 -6.90
N LEU A 149 5.85 -5.27 -6.23
CA LEU A 149 5.15 -6.12 -5.28
C LEU A 149 3.82 -6.54 -5.89
N THR A 150 3.46 -7.81 -5.71
CA THR A 150 2.21 -8.37 -6.23
C THR A 150 1.44 -9.04 -5.10
N GLY A 151 0.20 -8.65 -4.93
CA GLY A 151 -0.76 -9.28 -4.02
C GLY A 151 -1.93 -9.87 -4.79
N MET A 152 -2.39 -11.05 -4.40
CA MET A 152 -3.60 -11.67 -4.94
C MET A 152 -4.65 -11.76 -3.84
N GLU A 153 -5.77 -11.03 -4.02
CA GLU A 153 -6.78 -10.86 -3.00
C GLU A 153 -8.18 -11.16 -3.53
N ARG A 154 -9.10 -11.52 -2.62
CA ARG A 154 -10.52 -11.69 -2.96
C ARG A 154 -11.24 -10.36 -3.15
N ARG A 155 -10.64 -9.27 -2.67
CA ARG A 155 -11.19 -7.91 -2.69
C ARG A 155 -10.23 -6.97 -3.39
N PRO A 156 -10.73 -5.89 -3.98
CA PRO A 156 -9.85 -4.82 -4.42
C PRO A 156 -9.12 -4.21 -3.21
N ALA A 157 -8.04 -3.47 -3.45
CA ALA A 157 -7.40 -2.70 -2.39
C ALA A 157 -8.42 -1.73 -1.80
N ASN A 158 -8.83 -2.00 -0.55
CA ASN A 158 -9.84 -1.22 0.12
C ASN A 158 -9.32 0.17 0.46
N PHE A 159 -10.16 1.17 0.28
CA PHE A 159 -9.88 2.51 0.81
C PHE A 159 -9.85 2.48 2.33
N MET A 160 -9.08 3.38 2.91
CA MET A 160 -8.97 3.55 4.35
C MET A 160 -9.61 4.88 4.75
N ALA A 161 -10.52 4.85 5.71
CA ALA A 161 -11.11 6.05 6.28
C ALA A 161 -10.02 6.89 6.96
N HIS A 162 -9.94 8.16 6.64
CA HIS A 162 -8.98 9.09 7.21
C HIS A 162 -9.50 10.51 7.15
N THR A 163 -8.96 11.38 8.01
CA THR A 163 -9.23 12.81 7.95
C THR A 163 -8.23 13.48 7.00
N SER A 164 -8.72 14.24 6.04
CA SER A 164 -7.86 14.93 5.06
C SER A 164 -6.75 15.74 5.75
N GLY A 165 -5.51 15.51 5.30
CA GLY A 165 -4.31 16.18 5.85
C GLY A 165 -3.69 15.47 7.06
N GLN A 166 -4.26 14.36 7.53
CA GLN A 166 -3.70 13.53 8.60
C GLN A 166 -2.99 12.29 8.04
N GLU A 167 -2.09 11.71 8.81
CA GLU A 167 -1.51 10.40 8.47
C GLU A 167 -2.52 9.30 8.82
N VAL A 168 -2.74 8.36 7.90
CA VAL A 168 -3.74 7.31 8.05
C VAL A 168 -3.57 6.45 9.30
N PHE A 169 -2.35 6.27 9.77
CA PHE A 169 -2.07 5.53 11.00
C PHE A 169 -2.04 6.40 12.26
N ASN A 170 -2.81 7.46 12.28
CA ASN A 170 -3.01 8.29 13.46
C ASN A 170 -4.20 7.75 14.28
N SER A 171 -4.05 7.65 15.60
CA SER A 171 -5.11 7.21 16.51
C SER A 171 -6.40 8.06 16.49
N THR A 172 -6.34 9.25 15.89
CA THR A 172 -7.51 10.14 15.73
C THR A 172 -8.37 9.78 14.51
N ASP A 173 -7.79 9.11 13.51
CA ASP A 173 -8.47 8.78 12.25
C ASP A 173 -9.28 7.49 12.36
N PHE A 174 -8.83 6.58 13.22
CA PHE A 174 -9.55 5.34 13.52
C PHE A 174 -10.04 5.37 14.97
N ALA A 175 -11.31 5.78 15.16
CA ALA A 175 -11.95 5.85 16.47
C ALA A 175 -12.15 4.44 17.08
N GLY A 176 -11.17 3.88 17.70
CA GLY A 176 -11.21 2.54 18.30
C GLY A 176 -9.89 1.80 18.17
N LEU A 177 -8.85 2.45 17.69
CA LEU A 177 -7.49 1.93 17.78
C LEU A 177 -7.15 1.65 19.25
N SER A 178 -7.29 0.39 19.63
CA SER A 178 -6.78 -0.10 20.90
C SER A 178 -5.32 -0.48 20.74
N GLY A 179 -4.44 0.51 20.65
CA GLY A 179 -3.01 0.26 20.51
C GLY A 179 -2.25 1.47 20.02
N THR A 180 -0.99 1.54 20.37
CA THR A 180 -0.08 2.57 19.89
C THR A 180 0.38 2.18 18.50
N ILE A 181 0.15 3.04 17.50
CA ILE A 181 0.78 2.90 16.18
C ILE A 181 2.10 3.67 16.21
N THR A 182 3.16 2.99 15.88
CA THR A 182 4.48 3.60 15.76
C THR A 182 4.84 3.72 14.29
N ILE A 183 4.93 4.95 13.79
CA ILE A 183 5.40 5.21 12.43
C ILE A 183 6.91 5.41 12.48
N THR A 184 7.63 4.51 11.87
CA THR A 184 9.08 4.65 11.68
C THR A 184 9.34 5.29 10.33
N ALA A 185 9.67 6.57 10.32
CA ALA A 185 10.12 7.26 9.12
C ALA A 185 11.61 7.00 8.90
N GLY A 186 12.01 6.90 7.62
CA GLY A 186 13.42 6.78 7.26
C GLY A 186 14.21 8.02 7.68
N THR A 187 15.42 7.83 8.17
CA THR A 187 16.37 8.93 8.37
C THR A 187 17.06 9.25 7.04
N ASN A 188 16.98 10.50 6.61
CA ASN A 188 17.80 10.96 5.49
C ASN A 188 19.30 10.87 5.89
N SER A 189 19.97 9.84 5.43
CA SER A 189 21.43 9.71 5.54
C SER A 189 22.13 10.18 4.28
#